data_acd5404d4634e3e698771b9a752d55c9
#
_entry.id   acd5404d4634e3e698771b9a752d55c9
#
_cell.length_a   1.000
_cell.length_b   1.000
_cell.length_c   1.000
_cell.angle_alpha   90.00
_cell.angle_beta   90.00
_cell.angle_gamma   90.00
#
_symmetry.space_group_name_H-M   'P 1'
#
loop_
_entity.id
_entity.type
_entity.pdbx_description
1 polymer ?
#
loop_
_entity_poly.entity_id
_entity_poly.type
_entity_poly.pdbx_seq_one_letter_code
_entity_poly.pdbx_strand_id
1 'polypeptide(L)'
;VAIGLIMDKVHSKHGRGRAWVLWMALPYGISAVALFCLPANATAAVQAIYIFITYNLCTTVVYTALNLPYGAMAPLMTSNEQDLARINLFRMAMSPIGNMIVSAASLPIINRMGGDQAAWIKVTLIYSVVAIGLLLWCFFGTKERVNTQAAQEAEKLPASVRFGALIHNKYFLMILFASLFLAVYQTVNGTVATYYAQYILGNNEYYSVLNLAENIPQVVVIMIL
;
A
#
# COMPACT_ATOMS: atom_id res chain seq x y z
N VAL A 1 6.36 -13.06 -5.12
CA VAL A 1 6.17 -14.47 -5.52
C VAL A 1 5.90 -15.34 -4.30
N ALA A 2 6.76 -15.35 -3.25
CA ALA A 2 6.58 -16.21 -2.07
C ALA A 2 5.22 -15.99 -1.36
N ILE A 3 4.83 -14.75 -1.09
CA ILE A 3 3.55 -14.40 -0.44
C ILE A 3 2.35 -14.85 -1.29
N GLY A 4 2.41 -14.69 -2.61
CA GLY A 4 1.34 -15.17 -3.50
C GLY A 4 1.17 -16.69 -3.45
N LEU A 5 2.27 -17.45 -3.44
CA LEU A 5 2.24 -18.90 -3.31
C LEU A 5 1.69 -19.38 -1.96
N ILE A 6 1.96 -18.62 -0.89
CA ILE A 6 1.41 -18.90 0.45
C ILE A 6 -0.09 -18.59 0.46
N MET A 7 -0.48 -17.46 -0.14
CA MET A 7 -1.88 -17.05 -0.24
C MET A 7 -2.74 -18.08 -0.95
N ASP A 8 -2.24 -18.65 -2.04
CA ASP A 8 -2.95 -19.68 -2.81
C ASP A 8 -3.18 -20.98 -2.01
N LYS A 9 -2.27 -21.29 -1.08
CA LYS A 9 -2.39 -22.49 -0.22
C LYS A 9 -3.33 -22.31 0.98
N VAL A 10 -3.62 -21.05 1.36
CA VAL A 10 -4.46 -20.78 2.52
C VAL A 10 -5.93 -20.78 2.14
N HIS A 11 -6.64 -21.84 2.57
CA HIS A 11 -8.09 -21.95 2.45
C HIS A 11 -8.73 -21.55 3.78
N SER A 12 -9.29 -20.34 3.84
CA SER A 12 -9.99 -19.83 5.03
C SER A 12 -11.50 -19.81 4.83
N LYS A 13 -12.26 -20.03 5.91
CA LYS A 13 -13.73 -19.84 5.94
C LYS A 13 -14.15 -18.41 5.58
N HIS A 14 -13.24 -17.45 5.66
CA HIS A 14 -13.48 -16.02 5.40
C HIS A 14 -13.12 -15.58 3.97
N GLY A 15 -12.77 -16.51 3.09
CA GLY A 15 -12.27 -16.22 1.74
C GLY A 15 -10.74 -16.25 1.65
N ARG A 16 -10.19 -16.10 0.43
CA ARG A 16 -8.74 -16.11 0.18
C ARG A 16 -8.10 -14.76 0.49
N GLY A 17 -8.59 -13.69 -0.14
CA GLY A 17 -8.02 -12.33 0.04
C GLY A 17 -8.46 -11.68 1.34
N ARG A 18 -9.74 -11.80 1.72
CA ARG A 18 -10.30 -11.19 2.95
C ARG A 18 -9.61 -11.68 4.23
N ALA A 19 -9.31 -12.97 4.32
CA ALA A 19 -8.62 -13.51 5.49
C ALA A 19 -7.25 -12.86 5.72
N TRP A 20 -6.51 -12.60 4.64
CA TRP A 20 -5.22 -11.93 4.72
C TRP A 20 -5.33 -10.46 5.16
N VAL A 21 -6.34 -9.73 4.67
CA VAL A 21 -6.61 -8.37 5.13
C VAL A 21 -6.87 -8.34 6.63
N LEU A 22 -7.65 -9.28 7.14
CA LEU A 22 -7.92 -9.39 8.58
C LEU A 22 -6.66 -9.71 9.39
N TRP A 23 -5.88 -10.71 8.96
CA TRP A 23 -4.70 -11.16 9.68
C TRP A 23 -3.56 -10.14 9.66
N MET A 24 -3.41 -9.40 8.55
CA MET A 24 -2.35 -8.41 8.41
C MET A 24 -2.72 -7.04 8.97
N ALA A 25 -3.96 -6.79 9.35
CA ALA A 25 -4.39 -5.50 9.89
C ALA A 25 -3.61 -5.14 11.18
N LEU A 26 -3.51 -6.07 12.13
CA LEU A 26 -2.76 -5.86 13.37
C LEU A 26 -1.23 -5.80 13.15
N PRO A 27 -0.59 -6.76 12.46
CA PRO A 27 0.84 -6.68 12.15
C PRO A 27 1.23 -5.39 11.42
N TYR A 28 0.37 -4.88 10.51
CA TYR A 28 0.61 -3.64 9.80
C TYR A 28 0.66 -2.43 10.76
N GLY A 29 -0.33 -2.28 11.63
CA GLY A 29 -0.34 -1.20 12.62
C GLY A 29 0.82 -1.28 13.60
N ILE A 30 1.13 -2.47 14.10
CA ILE A 30 2.25 -2.69 15.04
C ILE A 30 3.60 -2.36 14.37
N SER A 31 3.82 -2.84 13.14
CA SER A 31 5.08 -2.58 12.43
C SER A 31 5.26 -1.10 12.07
N ALA A 32 4.17 -0.39 11.75
CA ALA A 32 4.20 1.05 11.51
C ALA A 32 4.61 1.84 12.75
N VAL A 33 4.07 1.50 13.93
CA VAL A 33 4.48 2.13 15.19
C VAL A 33 5.91 1.77 15.57
N ALA A 34 6.30 0.51 15.41
CA ALA A 34 7.66 0.04 15.71
C ALA A 34 8.73 0.81 14.92
N LEU A 35 8.43 1.24 13.69
CA LEU A 35 9.36 2.04 12.87
C LEU A 35 9.79 3.34 13.56
N PHE A 36 8.90 3.98 14.34
CA PHE A 36 9.19 5.23 15.06
C PHE A 36 9.69 5.03 16.50
N CYS A 37 9.65 3.80 17.02
CA CYS A 37 10.17 3.45 18.36
C CYS A 37 11.69 3.23 18.34
N LEU A 38 12.44 4.18 17.78
CA LEU A 38 13.91 4.09 17.71
C LEU A 38 14.51 4.19 19.12
N PRO A 39 15.41 3.26 19.53
CA PRO A 39 16.08 3.34 20.83
C PRO A 39 17.09 4.50 20.85
N ALA A 40 16.74 5.61 21.50
CA ALA A 40 17.53 6.83 21.54
C ALA A 40 18.92 6.65 22.21
N ASN A 41 19.04 5.71 23.16
CA ASN A 41 20.26 5.46 23.93
C ASN A 41 21.19 4.41 23.29
N ALA A 42 20.86 3.88 22.11
CA ALA A 42 21.66 2.87 21.46
C ALA A 42 22.77 3.49 20.60
N THR A 43 23.82 2.71 20.31
CA THR A 43 24.87 3.13 19.38
C THR A 43 24.34 3.33 17.97
N ALA A 44 24.98 4.19 17.17
CA ALA A 44 24.56 4.47 15.79
C ALA A 44 24.43 3.19 14.94
N ALA A 45 25.29 2.21 15.14
CA ALA A 45 25.20 0.92 14.45
C ALA A 45 23.92 0.15 14.80
N VAL A 46 23.55 0.11 16.09
CA VAL A 46 22.32 -0.56 16.54
C VAL A 46 21.09 0.17 16.02
N GLN A 47 21.09 1.51 16.01
CA GLN A 47 20.01 2.31 15.43
C GLN A 47 19.85 2.04 13.93
N ALA A 48 20.94 1.98 13.18
CA ALA A 48 20.92 1.66 11.74
C ALA A 48 20.35 0.26 11.46
N ILE A 49 20.77 -0.75 12.24
CA ILE A 49 20.24 -2.13 12.13
C ILE A 49 18.75 -2.15 12.48
N TYR A 50 18.34 -1.46 13.55
CA TYR A 50 16.94 -1.37 13.94
C TYR A 50 16.08 -0.76 12.84
N ILE A 51 16.49 0.38 12.27
CA ILE A 51 15.79 1.03 11.15
C ILE A 51 15.72 0.09 9.94
N PHE A 52 16.82 -0.55 9.58
CA PHE A 52 16.86 -1.48 8.46
C PHE A 52 15.85 -2.62 8.63
N ILE A 53 15.81 -3.25 9.81
CA ILE A 53 14.90 -4.36 10.09
C ILE A 53 13.45 -3.89 10.12
N THR A 54 13.13 -2.85 10.90
CA THR A 54 11.75 -2.37 11.07
C THR A 54 11.18 -1.78 9.79
N TYR A 55 11.99 -1.04 9.02
CA TYR A 55 11.59 -0.49 7.74
C TYR A 55 11.27 -1.60 6.72
N ASN A 56 12.16 -2.59 6.55
CA ASN A 56 11.92 -3.70 5.63
C ASN A 56 10.76 -4.59 6.12
N LEU A 57 10.61 -4.81 7.42
CA LEU A 57 9.48 -5.53 7.96
C LEU A 57 8.16 -4.84 7.61
N CYS A 58 8.06 -3.55 7.84
CA CYS A 58 6.84 -2.77 7.58
C CYS A 58 6.55 -2.65 6.07
N THR A 59 7.51 -2.13 5.30
CA THR A 59 7.29 -1.76 3.89
C THR A 59 7.40 -2.94 2.92
N THR A 60 8.25 -3.92 3.21
CA THR A 60 8.47 -5.04 2.29
C THR A 60 7.65 -6.26 2.68
N VAL A 61 7.70 -6.68 3.93
CA VAL A 61 7.05 -7.94 4.34
C VAL A 61 5.56 -7.73 4.60
N VAL A 62 5.23 -6.89 5.58
CA VAL A 62 3.84 -6.74 6.05
C VAL A 62 2.99 -6.01 5.01
N TYR A 63 3.49 -4.94 4.42
CA TYR A 63 2.79 -4.21 3.37
C TYR A 63 2.52 -5.09 2.14
N THR A 64 3.50 -5.88 1.69
CA THR A 64 3.28 -6.78 0.55
C THR A 64 2.27 -7.88 0.89
N ALA A 65 2.34 -8.44 2.12
CA ALA A 65 1.40 -9.45 2.59
C ALA A 65 -0.04 -8.93 2.71
N LEU A 66 -0.21 -7.62 2.91
CA LEU A 66 -1.52 -6.95 2.95
C LEU A 66 -1.98 -6.53 1.54
N ASN A 67 -1.11 -5.83 0.79
CA ASN A 67 -1.49 -5.17 -0.46
C ASN A 67 -1.75 -6.15 -1.60
N LEU A 68 -1.01 -7.26 -1.66
CA LEU A 68 -1.15 -8.25 -2.72
C LEU A 68 -2.51 -8.97 -2.65
N PRO A 69 -2.97 -9.51 -1.51
CA PRO A 69 -4.31 -10.07 -1.37
C PRO A 69 -5.41 -9.02 -1.56
N TYR A 70 -5.22 -7.80 -1.04
CA TYR A 70 -6.14 -6.68 -1.23
C TYR A 70 -6.34 -6.35 -2.72
N GLY A 71 -5.23 -6.31 -3.50
CA GLY A 71 -5.31 -6.12 -4.94
C GLY A 71 -6.04 -7.25 -5.68
N ALA A 72 -5.87 -8.48 -5.23
CA ALA A 72 -6.51 -9.67 -5.80
C ALA A 72 -7.99 -9.81 -5.43
N MET A 73 -8.50 -9.07 -4.44
CA MET A 73 -9.90 -9.16 -3.99
C MET A 73 -10.90 -8.66 -5.03
N ALA A 74 -10.59 -7.63 -5.81
CA ALA A 74 -11.54 -7.03 -6.74
C ALA A 74 -12.16 -8.04 -7.72
N PRO A 75 -11.38 -8.88 -8.45
CA PRO A 75 -11.94 -9.91 -9.33
C PRO A 75 -12.62 -11.07 -8.59
N LEU A 76 -12.41 -11.23 -7.27
CA LEU A 76 -13.12 -12.22 -6.47
C LEU A 76 -14.49 -11.73 -5.97
N MET A 77 -14.73 -10.41 -6.04
CA MET A 77 -16.00 -9.81 -5.60
C MET A 77 -17.06 -9.81 -6.70
N THR A 78 -16.67 -9.62 -7.94
CA THR A 78 -17.59 -9.55 -9.08
C THR A 78 -16.95 -10.11 -10.36
N SER A 79 -17.79 -10.73 -11.19
CA SER A 79 -17.43 -11.15 -12.55
C SER A 79 -17.87 -10.15 -13.62
N ASN A 80 -18.59 -9.09 -13.23
CA ASN A 80 -19.02 -8.04 -14.15
C ASN A 80 -17.88 -7.05 -14.39
N GLU A 81 -17.47 -6.88 -15.64
CA GLU A 81 -16.38 -5.99 -16.04
C GLU A 81 -16.65 -4.52 -15.66
N GLN A 82 -17.89 -4.05 -15.75
CA GLN A 82 -18.26 -2.69 -15.40
C GLN A 82 -18.12 -2.43 -13.89
N ASP A 83 -18.56 -3.37 -13.05
CA ASP A 83 -18.42 -3.26 -11.61
C ASP A 83 -16.95 -3.35 -11.20
N LEU A 84 -16.18 -4.21 -11.85
CA LEU A 84 -14.74 -4.33 -11.64
C LEU A 84 -14.02 -3.02 -11.99
N ALA A 85 -14.39 -2.39 -13.12
CA ALA A 85 -13.84 -1.08 -13.50
C ALA A 85 -14.18 -0.01 -12.47
N ARG A 86 -15.44 0.06 -11.99
CA ARG A 86 -15.85 1.01 -10.94
C ARG A 86 -15.09 0.81 -9.63
N ILE A 87 -14.94 -0.45 -9.15
CA ILE A 87 -14.17 -0.75 -7.94
C ILE A 87 -12.73 -0.25 -8.09
N ASN A 88 -12.09 -0.49 -9.24
CA ASN A 88 -10.73 -0.05 -9.50
C ASN A 88 -10.62 1.47 -9.58
N LEU A 89 -11.57 2.17 -10.23
CA LEU A 89 -11.61 3.63 -10.29
C LEU A 89 -11.69 4.25 -8.88
N PHE A 90 -12.63 3.76 -8.05
CA PHE A 90 -12.73 4.23 -6.67
C PHE A 90 -11.46 3.98 -5.88
N ARG A 91 -10.85 2.80 -6.01
CA ARG A 91 -9.59 2.48 -5.34
C ARG A 91 -8.45 3.41 -5.78
N MET A 92 -8.34 3.69 -7.08
CA MET A 92 -7.33 4.60 -7.62
C MET A 92 -7.55 6.05 -7.18
N ALA A 93 -8.81 6.51 -7.06
CA ALA A 93 -9.12 7.85 -6.58
C ALA A 93 -8.89 8.02 -5.06
N MET A 94 -9.25 7.01 -4.26
CA MET A 94 -9.12 7.08 -2.79
C MET A 94 -7.66 7.05 -2.32
N SER A 95 -6.75 6.43 -3.08
CA SER A 95 -5.33 6.35 -2.70
C SER A 95 -4.66 7.73 -2.61
N PRO A 96 -4.69 8.60 -3.63
CA PRO A 96 -4.14 9.95 -3.52
C PRO A 96 -4.87 10.82 -2.48
N ILE A 97 -6.19 10.66 -2.31
CA ILE A 97 -6.93 11.39 -1.27
C ILE A 97 -6.40 11.05 0.12
N GLY A 98 -6.20 9.76 0.42
CA GLY A 98 -5.60 9.32 1.68
C GLY A 98 -4.18 9.88 1.87
N ASN A 99 -3.37 9.87 0.83
CA ASN A 99 -2.02 10.46 0.84
C ASN A 99 -2.05 11.96 1.15
N MET A 100 -2.95 12.72 0.50
CA MET A 100 -3.12 14.15 0.74
C MET A 100 -3.51 14.45 2.19
N ILE A 101 -4.48 13.71 2.75
CA ILE A 101 -4.93 13.90 4.14
C ILE A 101 -3.77 13.67 5.10
N VAL A 102 -3.06 12.55 4.97
CA VAL A 102 -1.94 12.20 5.85
C VAL A 102 -0.79 13.19 5.69
N SER A 103 -0.40 13.55 4.46
CA SER A 103 0.69 14.50 4.19
C SER A 103 0.38 15.89 4.75
N ALA A 104 -0.83 16.40 4.56
CA ALA A 104 -1.23 17.73 5.05
C ALA A 104 -1.40 17.77 6.57
N ALA A 105 -1.88 16.69 7.19
CA ALA A 105 -2.19 16.67 8.61
C ALA A 105 -0.98 16.32 9.50
N SER A 106 -0.04 15.52 9.02
CA SER A 106 1.02 14.94 9.86
C SER A 106 1.93 15.99 10.49
N LEU A 107 2.54 16.84 9.69
CA LEU A 107 3.49 17.85 10.21
C LEU A 107 2.83 18.86 11.17
N PRO A 108 1.66 19.46 10.87
CA PRO A 108 0.99 20.36 11.81
C PRO A 108 0.62 19.69 13.14
N ILE A 109 0.19 18.43 13.11
CA ILE A 109 -0.16 17.69 14.33
C ILE A 109 1.09 17.41 15.15
N ILE A 110 2.17 16.92 14.53
CA ILE A 110 3.43 16.61 15.19
C ILE A 110 4.03 17.86 15.83
N ASN A 111 4.06 18.98 15.12
CA ASN A 111 4.58 20.25 15.62
C ASN A 111 3.78 20.75 16.84
N ARG A 112 2.44 20.62 16.82
CA ARG A 112 1.59 20.96 17.97
C ARG A 112 1.79 20.05 19.18
N MET A 113 2.27 18.82 18.97
CA MET A 113 2.51 17.84 20.03
C MET A 113 3.95 17.87 20.57
N GLY A 114 4.77 18.84 20.15
CA GLY A 114 6.12 19.06 20.66
C GLY A 114 7.24 18.75 19.65
N GLY A 115 6.95 18.16 18.49
CA GLY A 115 7.92 17.90 17.42
C GLY A 115 8.98 16.83 17.73
N ASP A 116 8.89 16.20 18.89
CA ASP A 116 9.83 15.18 19.40
C ASP A 116 9.48 13.75 18.91
N GLN A 117 10.35 12.80 19.22
CA GLN A 117 10.10 11.39 18.87
C GLN A 117 8.80 10.87 19.49
N ALA A 118 8.43 11.31 20.68
CA ALA A 118 7.21 10.90 21.34
C ALA A 118 5.97 11.41 20.59
N ALA A 119 6.03 12.61 20.00
CA ALA A 119 4.97 13.13 19.14
C ALA A 119 4.79 12.27 17.88
N TRP A 120 5.89 11.87 17.23
CA TRP A 120 5.86 10.97 16.08
C TRP A 120 5.23 9.62 16.42
N ILE A 121 5.61 9.02 17.54
CA ILE A 121 5.03 7.74 18.00
C ILE A 121 3.52 7.88 18.25
N LYS A 122 3.08 8.94 18.93
CA LYS A 122 1.65 9.18 19.21
C LYS A 122 0.84 9.35 17.94
N VAL A 123 1.32 10.16 17.00
CA VAL A 123 0.63 10.40 15.71
C VAL A 123 0.56 9.12 14.89
N THR A 124 1.65 8.36 14.80
CA THR A 124 1.67 7.08 14.09
C THR A 124 0.76 6.05 14.75
N LEU A 125 0.65 6.04 16.07
CA LEU A 125 -0.28 5.18 16.79
C LEU A 125 -1.74 5.53 16.45
N ILE A 126 -2.10 6.81 16.40
CA ILE A 126 -3.44 7.26 15.96
C ILE A 126 -3.71 6.77 14.54
N TYR A 127 -2.78 6.99 13.62
CA TYR A 127 -2.93 6.53 12.22
C TYR A 127 -3.03 5.01 12.12
N SER A 128 -2.28 4.27 12.94
CA SER A 128 -2.35 2.81 12.98
C SER A 128 -3.72 2.32 13.45
N VAL A 129 -4.29 2.93 14.47
CA VAL A 129 -5.64 2.60 14.95
C VAL A 129 -6.68 2.88 13.88
N VAL A 130 -6.60 4.03 13.21
CA VAL A 130 -7.50 4.39 12.09
C VAL A 130 -7.32 3.39 10.93
N ALA A 131 -6.09 3.06 10.56
CA ALA A 131 -5.80 2.10 9.49
C ALA A 131 -6.36 0.71 9.80
N ILE A 132 -6.16 0.21 11.03
CA ILE A 132 -6.73 -1.07 11.48
C ILE A 132 -8.26 -1.01 11.39
N GLY A 133 -8.89 0.07 11.86
CA GLY A 133 -10.33 0.26 11.78
C GLY A 133 -10.86 0.23 10.33
N LEU A 134 -10.17 0.91 9.41
CA LEU A 134 -10.53 0.91 7.98
C LEU A 134 -10.32 -0.47 7.32
N LEU A 135 -9.26 -1.20 7.68
CA LEU A 135 -9.02 -2.56 7.20
C LEU A 135 -10.08 -3.53 7.71
N LEU A 136 -10.47 -3.42 8.97
CA LEU A 136 -11.59 -4.20 9.52
C LEU A 136 -12.91 -3.84 8.84
N TRP A 137 -13.17 -2.56 8.60
CA TRP A 137 -14.35 -2.13 7.84
C TRP A 137 -14.34 -2.69 6.41
N CYS A 138 -13.19 -2.65 5.73
CA CYS A 138 -13.02 -3.29 4.44
C CYS A 138 -13.34 -4.79 4.52
N PHE A 139 -12.84 -5.50 5.53
CA PHE A 139 -13.13 -6.92 5.75
C PHE A 139 -14.62 -7.20 5.93
N PHE A 140 -15.33 -6.43 6.76
CA PHE A 140 -16.76 -6.63 7.00
C PHE A 140 -17.64 -6.19 5.82
N GLY A 141 -17.24 -5.14 5.11
CA GLY A 141 -17.98 -4.59 3.97
C GLY A 141 -17.83 -5.36 2.66
N THR A 142 -16.78 -6.18 2.52
CA THR A 142 -16.53 -6.94 1.29
C THR A 142 -16.95 -8.40 1.43
N LYS A 143 -17.37 -9.02 0.30
CA LYS A 143 -17.67 -10.46 0.21
C LYS A 143 -17.12 -11.04 -1.08
N GLU A 144 -16.36 -12.11 -0.98
CA GLU A 144 -15.94 -12.89 -2.14
C GLU A 144 -17.12 -13.71 -2.65
N ARG A 145 -17.56 -13.44 -3.88
CA ARG A 145 -18.75 -14.07 -4.47
C ARG A 145 -18.42 -14.95 -5.67
N VAL A 146 -17.27 -14.68 -6.29
CA VAL A 146 -16.84 -15.37 -7.52
C VAL A 146 -15.96 -16.56 -7.14
N ASN A 147 -16.54 -17.76 -7.28
CA ASN A 147 -15.80 -19.00 -7.14
C ASN A 147 -15.30 -19.40 -8.53
N THR A 148 -14.13 -18.92 -8.92
CA THR A 148 -13.62 -19.12 -10.28
C THR A 148 -13.04 -20.53 -10.40
N GLN A 149 -13.82 -21.47 -10.94
CA GLN A 149 -13.34 -22.82 -11.30
C GLN A 149 -12.10 -22.74 -12.21
N ALA A 150 -12.09 -21.79 -13.14
CA ALA A 150 -10.93 -21.50 -13.99
C ALA A 150 -9.66 -21.16 -13.20
N ALA A 151 -9.75 -20.44 -12.07
CA ALA A 151 -8.61 -20.17 -11.21
C ALA A 151 -8.12 -21.44 -10.50
N GLN A 152 -9.03 -22.34 -10.11
CA GLN A 152 -8.67 -23.61 -9.50
C GLN A 152 -8.03 -24.59 -10.51
N GLU A 153 -8.46 -24.57 -11.75
CA GLU A 153 -7.84 -25.36 -12.83
C GLU A 153 -6.47 -24.83 -13.21
N ALA A 154 -6.31 -23.51 -13.31
CA ALA A 154 -5.01 -22.86 -13.53
C ALA A 154 -4.02 -23.13 -12.39
N GLU A 155 -4.49 -23.29 -11.16
CA GLU A 155 -3.67 -23.59 -9.99
C GLU A 155 -3.05 -25.02 -10.06
N LYS A 156 -3.68 -25.95 -10.76
CA LYS A 156 -3.17 -27.31 -10.99
C LYS A 156 -2.01 -27.38 -11.97
N LEU A 157 -1.81 -26.32 -12.78
CA LEU A 157 -0.71 -26.27 -13.75
C LEU A 157 0.63 -26.01 -13.04
N PRO A 158 1.73 -26.65 -13.51
CA PRO A 158 3.07 -26.38 -13.01
C PRO A 158 3.42 -24.87 -13.10
N ALA A 159 4.13 -24.35 -12.11
CA ALA A 159 4.51 -22.93 -12.07
C ALA A 159 5.27 -22.48 -13.32
N SER A 160 6.10 -23.36 -13.91
CA SER A 160 6.83 -23.09 -15.15
C SER A 160 5.92 -22.85 -16.35
N VAL A 161 4.82 -23.60 -16.48
CA VAL A 161 3.85 -23.43 -17.57
C VAL A 161 3.09 -22.11 -17.39
N ARG A 162 2.66 -21.78 -16.16
CA ARG A 162 2.00 -20.50 -15.85
C ARG A 162 2.91 -19.30 -16.15
N PHE A 163 4.18 -19.38 -15.77
CA PHE A 163 5.15 -18.32 -16.02
C PHE A 163 5.48 -18.19 -17.50
N GLY A 164 5.60 -19.31 -18.21
CA GLY A 164 5.80 -19.33 -19.67
C GLY A 164 4.65 -18.66 -20.41
N ALA A 165 3.39 -18.95 -20.05
CA ALA A 165 2.21 -18.34 -20.63
C ALA A 165 2.17 -16.82 -20.45
N LEU A 166 2.59 -16.31 -19.26
CA LEU A 166 2.65 -14.87 -19.00
C LEU A 166 3.70 -14.16 -19.87
N ILE A 167 4.91 -14.72 -19.99
CA ILE A 167 6.00 -14.11 -20.78
C ILE A 167 5.68 -14.11 -22.28
N HIS A 168 4.93 -15.10 -22.78
CA HIS A 168 4.53 -15.15 -24.18
C HIS A 168 3.32 -14.26 -24.50
N ASN A 169 2.65 -13.71 -23.50
CA ASN A 169 1.53 -12.79 -23.70
C ASN A 169 2.04 -11.37 -23.89
N LYS A 170 1.98 -10.88 -25.16
CA LYS A 170 2.43 -9.53 -25.50
C LYS A 170 1.70 -8.40 -24.75
N TYR A 171 0.41 -8.58 -24.47
CA TYR A 171 -0.38 -7.58 -23.74
C TYR A 171 0.06 -7.51 -22.27
N PHE A 172 0.36 -8.66 -21.65
CA PHE A 172 0.91 -8.70 -20.32
C PHE A 172 2.27 -7.97 -20.24
N LEU A 173 3.16 -8.21 -21.21
CA LEU A 173 4.46 -7.53 -21.26
C LEU A 173 4.31 -6.02 -21.46
N MET A 174 3.40 -5.56 -22.32
CA MET A 174 3.13 -4.13 -22.51
C MET A 174 2.68 -3.46 -21.20
N ILE A 175 1.72 -4.08 -20.49
CA ILE A 175 1.24 -3.57 -19.21
C ILE A 175 2.34 -3.60 -18.15
N LEU A 176 3.16 -4.66 -18.13
CA LEU A 176 4.29 -4.80 -17.22
C LEU A 176 5.30 -3.66 -17.40
N PHE A 177 5.72 -3.41 -18.64
CA PHE A 177 6.65 -2.31 -18.94
C PHE A 177 6.04 -0.95 -18.63
N ALA A 178 4.79 -0.70 -18.99
CA ALA A 178 4.10 0.54 -18.67
C ALA A 178 4.05 0.76 -17.15
N SER A 179 3.70 -0.27 -16.38
CA SER A 179 3.66 -0.21 -14.91
C SER A 179 5.04 0.03 -14.30
N LEU A 180 6.10 -0.54 -14.88
CA LEU A 180 7.48 -0.33 -14.45
C LEU A 180 7.89 1.13 -14.65
N PHE A 181 7.63 1.72 -15.82
CA PHE A 181 7.95 3.12 -16.09
C PHE A 181 7.15 4.06 -15.18
N LEU A 182 5.86 3.77 -14.94
CA LEU A 182 5.05 4.54 -13.99
C LEU A 182 5.60 4.46 -12.56
N ALA A 183 6.03 3.29 -12.10
CA ALA A 183 6.63 3.12 -10.78
C ALA A 183 7.95 3.90 -10.64
N VAL A 184 8.81 3.88 -11.67
CA VAL A 184 10.04 4.67 -11.71
C VAL A 184 9.70 6.18 -11.66
N TYR A 185 8.76 6.63 -12.49
CA TYR A 185 8.30 8.02 -12.47
C TYR A 185 7.83 8.45 -11.08
N GLN A 186 6.94 7.69 -10.44
CA GLN A 186 6.42 8.01 -9.11
C GLN A 186 7.53 8.09 -8.06
N THR A 187 8.48 7.16 -8.09
CA THR A 187 9.60 7.13 -7.14
C THR A 187 10.51 8.35 -7.33
N VAL A 188 10.89 8.64 -8.58
CA VAL A 188 11.74 9.79 -8.90
C VAL A 188 11.03 11.11 -8.54
N ASN A 189 9.76 11.25 -8.92
CA ASN A 189 8.99 12.46 -8.66
C ASN A 189 8.87 12.74 -7.15
N GLY A 190 8.51 11.73 -6.35
CA GLY A 190 8.41 11.89 -4.90
C GLY A 190 9.74 12.25 -4.24
N THR A 191 10.85 11.66 -4.71
CA THR A 191 12.19 11.99 -4.20
C THR A 191 12.60 13.40 -4.60
N VAL A 192 12.44 13.78 -5.87
CA VAL A 192 12.77 15.11 -6.38
C VAL A 192 11.93 16.18 -5.69
N ALA A 193 10.64 15.97 -5.49
CA ALA A 193 9.77 16.92 -4.81
C ALA A 193 10.23 17.21 -3.38
N THR A 194 10.71 16.20 -2.66
CA THR A 194 11.27 16.36 -1.30
C THR A 194 12.52 17.22 -1.31
N TYR A 195 13.48 16.92 -2.20
CA TYR A 195 14.71 17.72 -2.33
C TYR A 195 14.42 19.12 -2.84
N TYR A 196 13.47 19.29 -3.75
CA TYR A 196 13.07 20.61 -4.27
C TYR A 196 12.50 21.48 -3.15
N ALA A 197 11.63 20.94 -2.30
CA ALA A 197 11.10 21.65 -1.14
C ALA A 197 12.21 22.06 -0.18
N GLN A 198 13.16 21.18 0.11
CA GLN A 198 14.22 21.41 1.07
C GLN A 198 15.29 22.38 0.57
N TYR A 199 15.79 22.20 -0.65
CA TYR A 199 16.97 22.92 -1.15
C TYR A 199 16.65 24.13 -2.03
N ILE A 200 15.53 24.12 -2.74
CA ILE A 200 15.14 25.22 -3.63
C ILE A 200 14.16 26.15 -2.93
N LEU A 201 13.13 25.61 -2.27
CA LEU A 201 12.13 26.43 -1.56
C LEU A 201 12.54 26.76 -0.12
N GLY A 202 13.58 26.09 0.41
CA GLY A 202 14.14 26.37 1.74
C GLY A 202 13.26 25.97 2.93
N ASN A 203 12.15 25.28 2.70
CA ASN A 203 11.24 24.81 3.75
C ASN A 203 10.59 23.50 3.38
N ASN A 204 10.76 22.49 4.25
CA ASN A 204 10.16 21.17 4.07
C ASN A 204 8.62 21.17 4.11
N GLU A 205 7.99 22.19 4.68
CA GLU A 205 6.53 22.29 4.72
C GLU A 205 5.93 22.45 3.31
N TYR A 206 6.68 23.04 2.37
CA TYR A 206 6.25 23.16 0.97
C TYR A 206 6.11 21.82 0.25
N TYR A 207 6.72 20.74 0.78
CA TYR A 207 6.46 19.38 0.26
C TYR A 207 4.97 19.03 0.28
N SER A 208 4.27 19.38 1.36
CA SER A 208 2.83 19.14 1.47
C SER A 208 2.05 19.91 0.39
N VAL A 209 2.45 21.13 0.09
CA VAL A 209 1.81 21.95 -0.96
C VAL A 209 2.07 21.36 -2.36
N LEU A 210 3.30 20.91 -2.63
CA LEU A 210 3.64 20.25 -3.89
C LEU A 210 2.86 18.94 -4.06
N ASN A 211 2.75 18.15 -3.00
CA ASN A 211 1.98 16.92 -3.00
C ASN A 211 0.47 17.18 -3.26
N LEU A 212 -0.09 18.24 -2.68
CA LEU A 212 -1.47 18.66 -2.95
C LEU A 212 -1.65 19.08 -4.42
N ALA A 213 -0.72 19.88 -4.93
CA ALA A 213 -0.76 20.39 -6.31
C ALA A 213 -0.68 19.23 -7.33
N GLU A 214 0.01 18.16 -7.03
CA GLU A 214 0.09 16.96 -7.88
C GLU A 214 -1.18 16.10 -7.78
N ASN A 215 -1.63 15.81 -6.57
CA ASN A 215 -2.71 14.84 -6.35
C ASN A 215 -4.11 15.40 -6.65
N ILE A 216 -4.37 16.70 -6.48
CA ILE A 216 -5.69 17.29 -6.77
C ILE A 216 -6.08 17.11 -8.24
N PRO A 217 -5.25 17.48 -9.24
CA PRO A 217 -5.58 17.24 -10.64
C PRO A 217 -5.75 15.75 -10.96
N GLN A 218 -4.93 14.88 -10.35
CA GLN A 218 -5.03 13.43 -10.54
C GLN A 218 -6.40 12.90 -10.10
N VAL A 219 -6.88 13.29 -8.91
CA VAL A 219 -8.20 12.88 -8.41
C VAL A 219 -9.32 13.41 -9.31
N VAL A 220 -9.24 14.68 -9.71
CA VAL A 220 -10.26 15.30 -10.59
C VAL A 220 -10.35 14.55 -11.91
N VAL A 221 -9.22 14.24 -12.54
CA VAL A 221 -9.21 13.50 -13.82
C VAL A 221 -9.78 12.08 -13.66
N ILE A 222 -9.41 11.36 -12.58
CA ILE A 222 -9.93 10.01 -12.32
C ILE A 222 -11.45 10.04 -12.07
N MET A 223 -11.99 11.10 -11.48
CA MET A 223 -13.43 11.22 -11.21
C MET A 223 -14.26 11.61 -12.44
N ILE A 224 -13.63 12.17 -13.48
CA ILE A 224 -14.29 12.57 -14.73
C ILE A 224 -14.31 11.41 -15.76
N LEU A 225 -13.34 10.52 -15.70
CA LEU A 225 -13.23 9.33 -16.57
C LEU A 225 -14.18 8.21 -16.14
#